data_225aad0d449933adc05b1e92417d7063
#
_entry.id   225aad0d449933adc05b1e92417d7063
#
_cell.length_a   1.000
_cell.length_b   1.000
_cell.length_c   1.000
_cell.angle_alpha   90.00
_cell.angle_beta   90.00
_cell.angle_gamma   90.00
#
_symmetry.space_group_name_H-M   'P 1'
#
loop_
_entity.id
_entity.type
_entity.pdbx_description
1 polymer ?
#
loop_
_entity_poly.entity_id
_entity_poly.type
_entity_poly.pdbx_seq_one_letter_code
_entity_poly.pdbx_strand_id
1 'polypeptide(L)'
;MADLQAGVQAAADEMVAAGTETGLQIAVHRHGRVVADVVCGVAEAGTAAPVGHGTLFYAASTAKGVAASLAHALAERGDIAYDLRLARVWPEFAAHGKEDTTLRHVLLHTAGLPGLPHETTVADLCDTDRMCAALAAAEPWWQPGTRFGYHALTFGFLLGETLRRVTGATMSGLLREVLTGPLGVADEVCFAVPRPLLPRVARQSAGPAPPEPPEQGSPLDRATPPALRDAAGLGNRADVLTADIPSLGTMTARGAARVYSALLGHVDGISLVSDQRRTTMAAVAFAGMDEVMGFPVSWAFGYSPDRPGGVPSRRGSTFGMVGANGSAAYADIDSGLAVAVMRNGTPAGGLTAVTRIDRLIAGTEEHQ
;
A
#
# COMPACT_ATOMS: atom_id res chain seq x y z
N MET A 1 18.30 -3.05 22.02
CA MET A 1 17.17 -3.80 21.47
C MET A 1 15.98 -3.88 22.46
N ALA A 2 16.19 -4.27 23.71
CA ALA A 2 15.11 -4.26 24.73
C ALA A 2 14.49 -2.86 24.93
N ASP A 3 15.28 -1.81 24.76
CA ASP A 3 14.86 -0.42 24.89
C ASP A 3 13.88 0.02 23.78
N LEU A 4 14.11 -0.37 22.50
CA LEU A 4 13.21 -0.03 21.41
C LEU A 4 11.84 -0.71 21.55
N GLN A 5 11.80 -2.01 21.87
CA GLN A 5 10.54 -2.73 22.12
C GLN A 5 9.72 -2.04 23.22
N ALA A 6 10.36 -1.71 24.35
CA ALA A 6 9.70 -1.04 25.47
C ALA A 6 9.23 0.37 25.10
N GLY A 7 10.05 1.15 24.37
CA GLY A 7 9.71 2.49 23.93
C GLY A 7 8.54 2.51 22.95
N VAL A 8 8.52 1.57 21.98
CA VAL A 8 7.41 1.45 21.00
C VAL A 8 6.13 0.99 21.70
N GLN A 9 6.20 0.04 22.66
CA GLN A 9 5.04 -0.38 23.44
C GLN A 9 4.47 0.79 24.26
N ALA A 10 5.31 1.49 25.00
CA ALA A 10 4.88 2.64 25.79
C ALA A 10 4.21 3.71 24.94
N ALA A 11 4.78 4.01 23.77
CA ALA A 11 4.20 4.99 22.85
C ALA A 11 2.83 4.54 22.30
N ALA A 12 2.67 3.24 21.99
CA ALA A 12 1.40 2.68 21.55
C ALA A 12 0.33 2.75 22.66
N ASP A 13 0.71 2.36 23.89
CA ASP A 13 -0.17 2.39 25.06
C ASP A 13 -0.64 3.82 25.38
N GLU A 14 0.26 4.80 25.32
CA GLU A 14 -0.08 6.22 25.51
C GLU A 14 -1.04 6.73 24.44
N MET A 15 -0.84 6.38 23.14
CA MET A 15 -1.72 6.81 22.06
C MET A 15 -3.14 6.22 22.24
N VAL A 16 -3.24 4.96 22.65
CA VAL A 16 -4.53 4.32 22.91
C VAL A 16 -5.18 4.90 24.16
N ALA A 17 -4.43 5.09 25.25
CA ALA A 17 -4.94 5.70 26.49
C ALA A 17 -5.43 7.14 26.29
N ALA A 18 -4.76 7.91 25.44
CA ALA A 18 -5.15 9.26 25.05
C ALA A 18 -6.35 9.30 24.07
N GLY A 19 -6.82 8.15 23.58
CA GLY A 19 -7.92 8.07 22.61
C GLY A 19 -7.55 8.56 21.21
N THR A 20 -6.26 8.77 20.93
CA THR A 20 -5.77 9.15 19.58
C THR A 20 -5.70 7.97 18.64
N GLU A 21 -5.64 6.76 19.17
CA GLU A 21 -5.69 5.49 18.44
C GLU A 21 -6.71 4.54 19.09
N THR A 22 -7.37 3.72 18.26
CA THR A 22 -8.30 2.68 18.74
C THR A 22 -7.59 1.36 18.94
N GLY A 23 -6.84 0.94 17.93
CA GLY A 23 -6.05 -0.28 17.92
C GLY A 23 -4.87 -0.16 16.99
N LEU A 24 -3.75 -0.71 17.40
CA LEU A 24 -2.46 -0.63 16.73
C LEU A 24 -1.78 -1.99 16.67
N GLN A 25 -1.11 -2.24 15.55
CA GLN A 25 -0.01 -3.20 15.44
C GLN A 25 1.22 -2.50 14.87
N ILE A 26 2.38 -2.76 15.46
CA ILE A 26 3.65 -2.20 15.02
C ILE A 26 4.67 -3.31 14.96
N ALA A 27 5.34 -3.48 13.83
CA ALA A 27 6.44 -4.40 13.68
C ALA A 27 7.66 -3.69 13.10
N VAL A 28 8.80 -3.85 13.73
CA VAL A 28 10.09 -3.30 13.30
C VAL A 28 11.09 -4.43 13.19
N HIS A 29 11.62 -4.62 11.99
CA HIS A 29 12.73 -5.53 11.74
C HIS A 29 13.98 -4.70 11.45
N ARG A 30 15.13 -5.13 11.94
CA ARG A 30 16.44 -4.57 11.58
C ARG A 30 17.35 -5.72 11.16
N HIS A 31 17.86 -5.66 9.93
CA HIS A 31 18.65 -6.74 9.32
C HIS A 31 18.01 -8.12 9.50
N GLY A 32 16.71 -8.22 9.23
CA GLY A 32 15.91 -9.44 9.32
C GLY A 32 15.49 -9.87 10.74
N ARG A 33 16.01 -9.23 11.77
CA ARG A 33 15.66 -9.55 13.17
C ARG A 33 14.53 -8.66 13.64
N VAL A 34 13.54 -9.25 14.29
CA VAL A 34 12.48 -8.51 14.97
C VAL A 34 13.09 -7.75 16.15
N VAL A 35 12.97 -6.41 16.13
CA VAL A 35 13.47 -5.53 17.21
C VAL A 35 12.33 -4.86 17.97
N ALA A 36 11.13 -4.78 17.37
CA ALA A 36 9.89 -4.47 18.07
C ALA A 36 8.71 -5.20 17.40
N ASP A 37 7.77 -5.67 18.22
CA ASP A 37 6.55 -6.33 17.80
C ASP A 37 5.46 -6.06 18.84
N VAL A 38 4.58 -5.12 18.54
CA VAL A 38 3.66 -4.50 19.48
C VAL A 38 2.23 -4.63 19.01
N VAL A 39 1.35 -4.96 19.93
CA VAL A 39 -0.11 -4.92 19.76
C VAL A 39 -0.72 -4.11 20.88
N CYS A 40 -1.69 -3.25 20.58
CA CYS A 40 -2.32 -2.40 21.59
C CYS A 40 -3.75 -2.03 21.19
N GLY A 41 -4.60 -1.81 22.17
CA GLY A 41 -5.98 -1.35 21.98
C GLY A 41 -6.94 -2.45 21.56
N VAL A 42 -8.02 -2.05 20.88
CA VAL A 42 -9.15 -2.93 20.54
C VAL A 42 -9.36 -3.02 19.04
N ALA A 43 -9.78 -4.21 18.58
CA ALA A 43 -10.06 -4.47 17.16
C ALA A 43 -11.33 -3.79 16.66
N GLU A 44 -12.22 -3.39 17.54
CA GLU A 44 -13.45 -2.66 17.24
C GLU A 44 -13.76 -1.69 18.38
N ALA A 45 -13.98 -0.41 18.04
CA ALA A 45 -14.35 0.62 19.01
C ALA A 45 -15.63 0.25 19.74
N GLY A 46 -15.65 0.49 21.07
CA GLY A 46 -16.81 0.18 21.91
C GLY A 46 -16.95 -1.30 22.29
N THR A 47 -15.99 -2.15 21.90
CA THR A 47 -15.93 -3.56 22.31
C THR A 47 -14.74 -3.82 23.23
N ALA A 48 -14.74 -4.99 23.88
CA ALA A 48 -13.58 -5.47 24.67
C ALA A 48 -12.67 -6.41 23.87
N ALA A 49 -12.87 -6.55 22.55
CA ALA A 49 -12.06 -7.43 21.69
C ALA A 49 -10.66 -6.84 21.51
N PRO A 50 -9.59 -7.42 22.11
CA PRO A 50 -8.25 -6.85 22.03
C PRO A 50 -7.67 -7.03 20.62
N VAL A 51 -6.81 -6.11 20.22
CA VAL A 51 -5.90 -6.34 19.09
C VAL A 51 -4.91 -7.45 19.48
N GLY A 52 -4.81 -8.47 18.65
CA GLY A 52 -3.80 -9.52 18.78
C GLY A 52 -2.86 -9.51 17.55
N HIS A 53 -1.77 -10.28 17.62
CA HIS A 53 -0.82 -10.40 16.49
C HIS A 53 -1.47 -10.95 15.20
N GLY A 54 -2.54 -11.72 15.33
CA GLY A 54 -3.30 -12.25 14.19
C GLY A 54 -4.42 -11.34 13.70
N THR A 55 -4.65 -10.19 14.31
CA THR A 55 -5.67 -9.23 13.85
C THR A 55 -5.24 -8.65 12.51
N LEU A 56 -6.13 -8.72 11.53
CA LEU A 56 -5.93 -8.15 10.20
C LEU A 56 -6.45 -6.71 10.17
N PHE A 57 -5.70 -5.81 9.60
CA PHE A 57 -6.10 -4.41 9.44
C PHE A 57 -6.31 -4.08 7.97
N TYR A 58 -7.44 -3.46 7.63
CA TYR A 58 -7.56 -2.82 6.34
C TYR A 58 -6.50 -1.74 6.22
N ALA A 59 -5.61 -1.90 5.27
CA ALA A 59 -4.41 -1.06 5.14
C ALA A 59 -4.51 -0.04 4.00
N ALA A 60 -5.66 0.01 3.31
CA ALA A 60 -5.90 0.90 2.18
C ALA A 60 -4.70 0.89 1.20
N SER A 61 -4.23 2.07 0.80
CA SER A 61 -3.15 2.23 -0.19
C SER A 61 -1.78 1.68 0.22
N THR A 62 -1.56 1.30 1.49
CA THR A 62 -0.34 0.58 1.89
C THR A 62 -0.15 -0.71 1.06
N ALA A 63 -1.26 -1.32 0.62
CA ALA A 63 -1.25 -2.48 -0.26
C ALA A 63 -0.60 -2.24 -1.63
N LYS A 64 -0.59 -1.01 -2.15
CA LYS A 64 0.09 -0.70 -3.43
C LYS A 64 1.59 -1.00 -3.37
N GLY A 65 2.22 -0.76 -2.21
CA GLY A 65 3.61 -1.13 -2.01
C GLY A 65 3.84 -2.64 -2.11
N VAL A 66 2.90 -3.45 -1.59
CA VAL A 66 2.95 -4.91 -1.74
C VAL A 66 2.68 -5.32 -3.19
N ALA A 67 1.75 -4.66 -3.88
CA ALA A 67 1.48 -4.93 -5.29
C ALA A 67 2.67 -4.55 -6.20
N ALA A 68 3.33 -3.43 -5.92
CA ALA A 68 4.58 -3.07 -6.59
C ALA A 68 5.70 -4.09 -6.31
N SER A 69 5.82 -4.56 -5.05
CA SER A 69 6.78 -5.61 -4.66
C SER A 69 6.58 -6.90 -5.45
N LEU A 70 5.31 -7.28 -5.66
CA LEU A 70 4.97 -8.43 -6.50
C LEU A 70 5.43 -8.23 -7.95
N ALA A 71 5.17 -7.05 -8.54
CA ALA A 71 5.65 -6.74 -9.89
C ALA A 71 7.18 -6.76 -9.98
N HIS A 72 7.89 -6.26 -8.98
CA HIS A 72 9.34 -6.31 -8.94
C HIS A 72 9.89 -7.73 -8.82
N ALA A 73 9.27 -8.58 -8.01
CA ALA A 73 9.66 -9.99 -7.88
C ALA A 73 9.42 -10.77 -9.18
N LEU A 74 8.30 -10.53 -9.87
CA LEU A 74 8.05 -11.12 -11.20
C LEU A 74 9.03 -10.61 -12.25
N ALA A 75 9.38 -9.33 -12.21
CA ALA A 75 10.39 -8.76 -13.09
C ALA A 75 11.81 -9.31 -12.81
N GLU A 76 12.13 -9.64 -11.56
CA GLU A 76 13.40 -10.31 -11.20
C GLU A 76 13.47 -11.71 -11.78
N ARG A 77 12.37 -12.44 -11.80
CA ARG A 77 12.28 -13.78 -12.40
C ARG A 77 12.30 -13.77 -13.92
N GLY A 78 12.12 -12.59 -14.55
CA GLY A 78 12.00 -12.46 -16.00
C GLY A 78 10.59 -12.75 -16.54
N ASP A 79 9.60 -12.90 -15.67
CA ASP A 79 8.20 -13.17 -16.04
C ASP A 79 7.56 -11.95 -16.71
N ILE A 80 8.01 -10.73 -16.36
CA ILE A 80 7.55 -9.46 -16.93
C ILE A 80 8.72 -8.50 -17.17
N ALA A 81 8.51 -7.53 -18.05
CA ALA A 81 9.42 -6.41 -18.27
C ALA A 81 8.71 -5.07 -17.96
N TYR A 82 9.44 -4.07 -17.45
CA TYR A 82 8.85 -2.78 -17.13
C TYR A 82 8.41 -1.97 -18.35
N ASP A 83 8.99 -2.23 -19.51
CA ASP A 83 8.64 -1.65 -20.81
C ASP A 83 7.55 -2.47 -21.54
N LEU A 84 7.02 -3.52 -20.91
CA LEU A 84 5.85 -4.22 -21.42
C LEU A 84 4.70 -3.22 -21.66
N ARG A 85 4.32 -3.04 -22.92
CA ARG A 85 3.13 -2.26 -23.30
C ARG A 85 1.88 -3.03 -22.88
N LEU A 86 0.98 -2.40 -22.15
CA LEU A 86 -0.25 -3.02 -21.69
C LEU A 86 -1.06 -3.58 -22.86
N ALA A 87 -1.13 -2.83 -23.96
CA ALA A 87 -1.85 -3.23 -25.17
C ALA A 87 -1.36 -4.55 -25.82
N ARG A 88 -0.14 -4.99 -25.51
CA ARG A 88 0.37 -6.28 -26.00
C ARG A 88 -0.34 -7.49 -25.39
N VAL A 89 -0.75 -7.37 -24.16
CA VAL A 89 -1.42 -8.45 -23.41
C VAL A 89 -2.91 -8.12 -23.16
N TRP A 90 -3.26 -6.87 -23.29
CA TRP A 90 -4.61 -6.31 -23.13
C TRP A 90 -4.97 -5.44 -24.35
N PRO A 91 -5.33 -6.07 -25.50
CA PRO A 91 -5.53 -5.35 -26.78
C PRO A 91 -6.56 -4.22 -26.69
N GLU A 92 -7.64 -4.40 -25.91
CA GLU A 92 -8.71 -3.42 -25.75
C GLU A 92 -8.20 -2.12 -25.09
N PHE A 93 -7.10 -2.19 -24.37
CA PHE A 93 -6.47 -1.03 -23.72
C PHE A 93 -5.86 -0.03 -24.71
N ALA A 94 -5.58 -0.44 -25.96
CA ALA A 94 -4.99 0.44 -26.99
C ALA A 94 -5.87 1.62 -27.40
N ALA A 95 -7.16 1.62 -27.05
CA ALA A 95 -8.09 2.68 -27.39
C ALA A 95 -7.62 4.05 -26.90
N HIS A 96 -7.99 5.12 -27.63
CA HIS A 96 -7.75 6.52 -27.27
C HIS A 96 -6.25 6.89 -27.09
N GLY A 97 -5.36 6.31 -27.90
CA GLY A 97 -3.94 6.65 -27.89
C GLY A 97 -3.16 6.08 -26.71
N LYS A 98 -3.64 4.99 -26.10
CA LYS A 98 -2.98 4.33 -24.96
C LYS A 98 -2.07 3.17 -25.35
N GLU A 99 -1.86 2.91 -26.64
CA GLU A 99 -1.09 1.77 -27.15
C GLU A 99 0.34 1.68 -26.63
N ASP A 100 0.94 2.82 -26.31
CA ASP A 100 2.33 2.92 -25.82
C ASP A 100 2.41 2.97 -24.29
N THR A 101 1.29 2.83 -23.56
CA THR A 101 1.30 2.75 -22.12
C THR A 101 2.03 1.49 -21.66
N THR A 102 3.02 1.66 -20.79
CA THR A 102 3.84 0.55 -20.27
C THR A 102 3.57 0.27 -18.79
N LEU A 103 4.00 -0.90 -18.32
CA LEU A 103 3.97 -1.24 -16.91
C LEU A 103 4.75 -0.22 -16.05
N ARG A 104 5.84 0.35 -16.59
CA ARG A 104 6.58 1.47 -15.97
C ARG A 104 5.67 2.66 -15.71
N HIS A 105 4.83 3.05 -16.68
CA HIS A 105 3.91 4.17 -16.52
C HIS A 105 2.88 3.91 -15.41
N VAL A 106 2.43 2.67 -15.24
CA VAL A 106 1.53 2.29 -14.13
C VAL A 106 2.25 2.42 -12.79
N LEU A 107 3.44 1.83 -12.63
CA LEU A 107 4.21 1.88 -11.40
C LEU A 107 4.60 3.32 -11.00
N LEU A 108 4.79 4.21 -11.97
CA LEU A 108 5.12 5.62 -11.75
C LEU A 108 3.89 6.54 -11.68
N HIS A 109 2.66 6.02 -11.69
CA HIS A 109 1.44 6.84 -11.72
C HIS A 109 1.39 7.85 -12.87
N THR A 110 1.98 7.51 -14.01
CA THR A 110 2.04 8.35 -15.22
C THR A 110 1.20 7.80 -16.36
N ALA A 111 0.39 6.76 -16.13
CA ALA A 111 -0.43 6.13 -17.16
C ALA A 111 -1.56 7.01 -17.71
N GLY A 112 -1.85 8.14 -17.06
CA GLY A 112 -2.89 9.09 -17.51
C GLY A 112 -4.32 8.68 -17.16
N LEU A 113 -4.52 7.67 -16.34
CA LEU A 113 -5.84 7.13 -15.96
C LEU A 113 -6.08 7.19 -14.45
N PRO A 114 -5.98 8.35 -13.79
CA PRO A 114 -6.07 8.42 -12.32
C PRO A 114 -7.50 8.22 -11.79
N GLY A 115 -8.54 8.40 -12.61
CA GLY A 115 -9.94 8.39 -12.21
C GLY A 115 -10.72 7.21 -12.75
N LEU A 116 -11.78 6.86 -12.03
CA LEU A 116 -12.87 5.98 -12.44
C LEU A 116 -14.07 6.83 -12.89
N PRO A 117 -15.04 6.27 -13.65
CA PRO A 117 -16.29 6.96 -13.94
C PRO A 117 -16.94 7.49 -12.67
N HIS A 118 -17.45 8.73 -12.69
CA HIS A 118 -17.94 9.42 -11.49
C HIS A 118 -19.09 8.68 -10.78
N GLU A 119 -19.90 7.95 -11.55
CA GLU A 119 -21.02 7.13 -11.06
C GLU A 119 -20.63 5.76 -10.52
N THR A 120 -19.33 5.42 -10.49
CA THR A 120 -18.85 4.12 -10.00
C THR A 120 -19.31 3.88 -8.56
N THR A 121 -20.04 2.79 -8.36
CA THR A 121 -20.51 2.35 -7.05
C THR A 121 -19.50 1.42 -6.37
N VAL A 122 -19.72 1.11 -5.09
CA VAL A 122 -18.91 0.11 -4.39
C VAL A 122 -19.07 -1.29 -5.00
N ALA A 123 -20.26 -1.63 -5.49
CA ALA A 123 -20.48 -2.90 -6.18
C ALA A 123 -19.68 -2.99 -7.49
N ASP A 124 -19.62 -1.89 -8.25
CA ASP A 124 -18.80 -1.81 -9.47
C ASP A 124 -17.31 -1.94 -9.13
N LEU A 125 -16.84 -1.29 -8.05
CA LEU A 125 -15.45 -1.40 -7.59
C LEU A 125 -15.04 -2.85 -7.30
N CYS A 126 -15.96 -3.67 -6.80
CA CYS A 126 -15.73 -5.09 -6.51
C CYS A 126 -15.79 -5.98 -7.75
N ASP A 127 -16.20 -5.47 -8.89
CA ASP A 127 -16.24 -6.17 -10.19
C ASP A 127 -14.99 -5.80 -11.01
N THR A 128 -13.96 -6.65 -10.90
CA THR A 128 -12.67 -6.42 -11.57
C THR A 128 -12.82 -6.32 -13.09
N ASP A 129 -13.64 -7.16 -13.70
CA ASP A 129 -13.81 -7.18 -15.17
C ASP A 129 -14.48 -5.88 -15.64
N ARG A 130 -15.48 -5.40 -14.91
CA ARG A 130 -16.14 -4.12 -15.17
C ARG A 130 -15.18 -2.94 -15.04
N MET A 131 -14.37 -2.90 -13.99
CA MET A 131 -13.39 -1.82 -13.79
C MET A 131 -12.31 -1.84 -14.87
N CYS A 132 -11.81 -3.01 -15.24
CA CYS A 132 -10.85 -3.16 -16.33
C CYS A 132 -11.45 -2.72 -17.68
N ALA A 133 -12.69 -3.11 -17.98
CA ALA A 133 -13.38 -2.67 -19.20
C ALA A 133 -13.54 -1.14 -19.23
N ALA A 134 -13.93 -0.53 -18.11
CA ALA A 134 -14.05 0.93 -18.02
C ALA A 134 -12.70 1.64 -18.27
N LEU A 135 -11.60 1.13 -17.69
CA LEU A 135 -10.26 1.68 -17.89
C LEU A 135 -9.74 1.48 -19.32
N ALA A 136 -10.04 0.34 -19.95
CA ALA A 136 -9.70 0.11 -21.34
C ALA A 136 -10.40 1.10 -22.27
N ALA A 137 -11.66 1.44 -21.99
CA ALA A 137 -12.47 2.38 -22.78
C ALA A 137 -12.21 3.86 -22.43
N ALA A 138 -11.56 4.17 -21.32
CA ALA A 138 -11.35 5.54 -20.87
C ALA A 138 -10.32 6.30 -21.74
N GLU A 139 -10.56 7.59 -21.92
CA GLU A 139 -9.56 8.50 -22.46
C GLU A 139 -8.55 8.90 -21.37
N PRO A 140 -7.24 8.90 -21.66
CA PRO A 140 -6.27 9.34 -20.71
C PRO A 140 -6.36 10.86 -20.48
N TRP A 141 -6.19 11.33 -19.24
CA TRP A 141 -6.20 12.76 -18.90
C TRP A 141 -4.97 13.50 -19.45
N TRP A 142 -3.90 12.78 -19.71
CA TRP A 142 -2.66 13.21 -20.35
C TRP A 142 -2.03 12.05 -21.10
N GLN A 143 -1.17 12.38 -22.05
CA GLN A 143 -0.39 11.36 -22.75
C GLN A 143 0.40 10.51 -21.75
N PRO A 144 0.29 9.17 -21.77
CA PRO A 144 1.02 8.29 -20.88
C PRO A 144 2.52 8.59 -20.83
N GLY A 145 3.07 8.66 -19.61
CA GLY A 145 4.47 8.96 -19.35
C GLY A 145 4.83 10.45 -19.23
N THR A 146 3.92 11.40 -19.53
CA THR A 146 4.26 12.83 -19.57
C THR A 146 4.01 13.60 -18.27
N ARG A 147 3.06 13.15 -17.44
CA ARG A 147 2.69 13.78 -16.17
C ARG A 147 2.45 12.73 -15.12
N PHE A 148 2.62 13.13 -13.87
CA PHE A 148 2.29 12.33 -12.69
C PHE A 148 0.94 12.76 -12.13
N GLY A 149 0.12 11.80 -11.75
CA GLY A 149 -1.08 12.02 -10.95
C GLY A 149 -1.44 10.72 -10.23
N TYR A 150 -1.62 10.80 -8.92
CA TYR A 150 -1.82 9.61 -8.11
C TYR A 150 -3.04 8.78 -8.54
N HIS A 151 -2.82 7.57 -8.99
CA HIS A 151 -3.84 6.61 -9.43
C HIS A 151 -4.39 5.87 -8.20
N ALA A 152 -5.26 6.50 -7.42
CA ALA A 152 -5.67 6.02 -6.11
C ALA A 152 -6.29 4.61 -6.12
N LEU A 153 -7.23 4.35 -7.02
CA LEU A 153 -7.90 3.05 -7.17
C LEU A 153 -7.45 2.33 -8.45
N THR A 154 -7.28 3.08 -9.52
CA THR A 154 -7.01 2.53 -10.85
C THR A 154 -5.66 1.84 -10.97
N PHE A 155 -4.67 2.21 -10.15
CA PHE A 155 -3.36 1.54 -10.05
C PHE A 155 -3.49 0.03 -9.94
N GLY A 156 -4.34 -0.44 -9.00
CA GLY A 156 -4.50 -1.88 -8.75
C GLY A 156 -5.13 -2.62 -9.93
N PHE A 157 -6.09 -2.02 -10.62
CA PHE A 157 -6.72 -2.62 -11.79
C PHE A 157 -5.79 -2.64 -13.00
N LEU A 158 -5.06 -1.54 -13.25
CA LEU A 158 -4.09 -1.46 -14.35
C LEU A 158 -2.96 -2.46 -14.17
N LEU A 159 -2.37 -2.52 -12.97
CA LEU A 159 -1.33 -3.48 -12.64
C LEU A 159 -1.89 -4.90 -12.63
N GLY A 160 -3.01 -5.11 -11.93
CA GLY A 160 -3.60 -6.42 -11.74
C GLY A 160 -4.01 -7.09 -13.05
N GLU A 161 -4.71 -6.38 -13.92
CA GLU A 161 -5.13 -6.92 -15.22
C GLU A 161 -3.92 -7.23 -16.11
N THR A 162 -2.91 -6.35 -16.10
CA THR A 162 -1.67 -6.60 -16.87
C THR A 162 -1.00 -7.90 -16.41
N LEU A 163 -0.81 -8.06 -15.09
CA LEU A 163 -0.17 -9.26 -14.54
C LEU A 163 -1.02 -10.51 -14.75
N ARG A 164 -2.35 -10.41 -14.57
CA ARG A 164 -3.28 -11.51 -14.81
C ARG A 164 -3.22 -12.01 -16.25
N ARG A 165 -3.15 -11.10 -17.22
CA ARG A 165 -3.07 -11.48 -18.65
C ARG A 165 -1.73 -12.09 -19.04
N VAL A 166 -0.64 -11.69 -18.38
CA VAL A 166 0.67 -12.30 -18.60
C VAL A 166 0.77 -13.69 -17.97
N THR A 167 0.25 -13.85 -16.76
CA THR A 167 0.50 -15.06 -15.95
C THR A 167 -0.67 -16.05 -15.93
N GLY A 168 -1.88 -15.60 -16.25
CA GLY A 168 -3.11 -16.37 -16.11
C GLY A 168 -3.63 -16.47 -14.67
N ALA A 169 -2.95 -15.86 -13.67
CA ALA A 169 -3.32 -15.96 -12.26
C ALA A 169 -3.92 -14.65 -11.74
N THR A 170 -4.76 -14.73 -10.71
CA THR A 170 -5.30 -13.56 -9.99
C THR A 170 -4.21 -12.89 -9.17
N MET A 171 -4.39 -11.61 -8.80
CA MET A 171 -3.41 -10.89 -7.98
C MET A 171 -3.23 -11.54 -6.61
N SER A 172 -4.30 -11.98 -5.97
CA SER A 172 -4.21 -12.73 -4.70
C SER A 172 -3.51 -14.09 -4.87
N GLY A 173 -3.70 -14.77 -6.00
CA GLY A 173 -2.98 -16.00 -6.34
C GLY A 173 -1.48 -15.76 -6.48
N LEU A 174 -1.09 -14.75 -7.27
CA LEU A 174 0.29 -14.35 -7.45
C LEU A 174 0.94 -13.88 -6.14
N LEU A 175 0.21 -13.10 -5.34
CA LEU A 175 0.68 -12.67 -4.02
C LEU A 175 1.05 -13.88 -3.15
N ARG A 176 0.17 -14.86 -3.08
CA ARG A 176 0.40 -16.10 -2.31
C ARG A 176 1.56 -16.91 -2.86
N GLU A 177 1.63 -17.09 -4.16
CA GLU A 177 2.66 -17.91 -4.79
C GLU A 177 4.05 -17.28 -4.71
N VAL A 178 4.13 -15.97 -4.99
CA VAL A 178 5.42 -15.27 -5.21
C VAL A 178 5.98 -14.68 -3.94
N LEU A 179 5.13 -14.13 -3.07
CA LEU A 179 5.56 -13.41 -1.88
C LEU A 179 5.15 -14.11 -0.59
N THR A 180 3.85 -14.20 -0.32
CA THR A 180 3.39 -14.48 1.04
C THR A 180 3.48 -15.95 1.43
N GLY A 181 3.32 -16.88 0.49
CA GLY A 181 3.49 -18.31 0.73
C GLY A 181 4.93 -18.67 1.10
N PRO A 182 5.94 -18.33 0.27
CA PRO A 182 7.35 -18.55 0.61
C PRO A 182 7.77 -17.91 1.93
N LEU A 183 7.20 -16.75 2.27
CA LEU A 183 7.48 -16.04 3.51
C LEU A 183 6.72 -16.57 4.73
N GLY A 184 5.76 -17.50 4.55
CA GLY A 184 4.94 -18.03 5.63
C GLY A 184 3.92 -17.04 6.20
N VAL A 185 3.52 -16.03 5.42
CA VAL A 185 2.59 -14.95 5.82
C VAL A 185 1.35 -14.87 4.93
N ALA A 186 0.97 -15.98 4.31
CA ALA A 186 -0.13 -16.03 3.34
C ALA A 186 -1.51 -15.65 3.92
N ASP A 187 -1.71 -15.82 5.22
CA ASP A 187 -2.93 -15.43 5.93
C ASP A 187 -2.77 -14.13 6.73
N GLU A 188 -1.67 -13.39 6.47
CA GLU A 188 -1.33 -12.14 7.13
C GLU A 188 -1.25 -10.94 6.18
N VAL A 189 -1.14 -11.17 4.86
CA VAL A 189 -1.13 -10.11 3.84
C VAL A 189 -2.00 -10.56 2.68
N CYS A 190 -3.09 -9.85 2.44
CA CYS A 190 -4.13 -10.20 1.47
C CYS A 190 -4.53 -8.99 0.62
N PHE A 191 -4.75 -9.17 -0.69
CA PHE A 191 -5.57 -8.26 -1.49
C PHE A 191 -7.05 -8.61 -1.33
N ALA A 192 -7.40 -9.88 -1.51
CA ALA A 192 -8.70 -10.42 -1.15
C ALA A 192 -8.59 -11.25 0.12
N VAL A 193 -9.31 -10.87 1.18
CA VAL A 193 -9.35 -11.62 2.44
C VAL A 193 -10.16 -12.91 2.22
N PRO A 194 -9.58 -14.10 2.45
CA PRO A 194 -10.35 -15.34 2.45
C PRO A 194 -11.52 -15.26 3.44
N ARG A 195 -12.72 -15.67 3.03
CA ARG A 195 -13.93 -15.58 3.88
C ARG A 195 -13.75 -16.10 5.31
N PRO A 196 -13.04 -17.23 5.56
CA PRO A 196 -12.80 -17.72 6.93
C PRO A 196 -11.97 -16.77 7.79
N LEU A 197 -11.20 -15.85 7.18
CA LEU A 197 -10.36 -14.88 7.89
C LEU A 197 -11.08 -13.55 8.18
N LEU A 198 -12.27 -13.30 7.62
CA LEU A 198 -13.04 -12.06 7.86
C LEU A 198 -13.24 -11.75 9.36
N PRO A 199 -13.50 -12.72 10.24
CA PRO A 199 -13.63 -12.44 11.67
C PRO A 199 -12.35 -11.91 12.33
N ARG A 200 -11.19 -12.02 11.69
CA ARG A 200 -9.92 -11.46 12.17
C ARG A 200 -9.73 -10.00 11.78
N VAL A 201 -10.57 -9.44 10.90
CA VAL A 201 -10.39 -8.07 10.40
C VAL A 201 -10.89 -7.07 11.44
N ALA A 202 -9.98 -6.20 11.87
CA ALA A 202 -10.32 -5.08 12.76
C ALA A 202 -11.26 -4.11 12.04
N ARG A 203 -12.27 -3.64 12.76
CA ARG A 203 -13.24 -2.69 12.27
C ARG A 203 -12.66 -1.28 12.25
N GLN A 204 -12.72 -0.63 11.11
CA GLN A 204 -12.27 0.76 10.98
C GLN A 204 -13.22 1.68 11.75
N SER A 205 -12.66 2.49 12.63
CA SER A 205 -13.39 3.55 13.32
C SER A 205 -13.42 4.80 12.43
N ALA A 206 -14.60 5.39 12.28
CA ALA A 206 -14.72 6.70 11.65
C ALA A 206 -13.97 7.76 12.46
N GLY A 207 -13.35 8.71 11.78
CA GLY A 207 -12.82 9.91 12.42
C GLY A 207 -13.93 10.77 13.04
N PRO A 208 -13.57 11.78 13.84
CA PRO A 208 -14.54 12.65 14.50
C PRO A 208 -15.40 13.46 13.53
N ALA A 209 -14.94 13.64 12.31
CA ALA A 209 -15.71 14.22 11.21
C ALA A 209 -15.34 13.50 9.89
N PRO A 210 -16.29 13.36 8.95
CA PRO A 210 -15.93 12.92 7.60
C PRO A 210 -14.95 13.92 6.99
N PRO A 211 -14.00 13.46 6.14
CA PRO A 211 -13.14 14.38 5.42
C PRO A 211 -13.98 15.32 4.55
N GLU A 212 -13.56 16.58 4.46
CA GLU A 212 -14.22 17.52 3.55
C GLU A 212 -14.19 16.96 2.12
N PRO A 213 -15.33 17.02 1.39
CA PRO A 213 -15.33 16.58 0.01
C PRO A 213 -14.38 17.46 -0.81
N PRO A 214 -13.71 16.91 -1.82
CA PRO A 214 -12.90 17.72 -2.71
C PRO A 214 -13.76 18.78 -3.41
N GLU A 215 -13.13 19.89 -3.78
CA GLU A 215 -13.79 20.95 -4.55
C GLU A 215 -14.39 20.36 -5.83
N GLN A 216 -15.65 20.67 -6.08
CA GLN A 216 -16.41 20.14 -7.21
C GLN A 216 -15.71 20.47 -8.55
N GLY A 217 -15.50 19.46 -9.37
CA GLY A 217 -14.82 19.56 -10.67
C GLY A 217 -13.29 19.62 -10.58
N SER A 218 -12.72 19.62 -9.36
CA SER A 218 -11.26 19.50 -9.20
C SER A 218 -10.74 18.16 -9.72
N PRO A 219 -9.44 18.05 -10.03
CA PRO A 219 -8.87 16.77 -10.44
C PRO A 219 -9.12 15.64 -9.41
N LEU A 220 -9.04 15.94 -8.12
CA LEU A 220 -9.31 14.97 -7.06
C LEU A 220 -10.78 14.53 -7.03
N ASP A 221 -11.72 15.47 -7.21
CA ASP A 221 -13.16 15.19 -7.32
C ASP A 221 -13.47 14.26 -8.50
N ARG A 222 -12.86 14.54 -9.65
CA ARG A 222 -12.99 13.72 -10.86
C ARG A 222 -12.32 12.35 -10.73
N ALA A 223 -11.22 12.24 -9.97
CA ALA A 223 -10.48 11.00 -9.80
C ALA A 223 -11.17 10.02 -8.83
N THR A 224 -11.94 10.55 -7.87
CA THR A 224 -12.51 9.74 -6.79
C THR A 224 -14.03 9.81 -6.79
N PRO A 225 -14.73 8.81 -7.31
CA PRO A 225 -16.20 8.73 -7.27
C PRO A 225 -16.75 8.97 -5.86
N PRO A 226 -17.84 9.73 -5.70
CA PRO A 226 -18.41 10.06 -4.38
C PRO A 226 -18.68 8.83 -3.50
N ALA A 227 -19.17 7.73 -4.09
CA ALA A 227 -19.46 6.50 -3.38
C ALA A 227 -18.23 5.79 -2.81
N LEU A 228 -17.01 6.18 -3.24
CA LEU A 228 -15.74 5.53 -2.88
C LEU A 228 -14.86 6.40 -1.97
N ARG A 229 -15.34 7.56 -1.51
CA ARG A 229 -14.57 8.51 -0.69
C ARG A 229 -14.44 8.12 0.77
N ASP A 230 -15.37 7.32 1.28
CA ASP A 230 -15.32 6.84 2.65
C ASP A 230 -14.39 5.62 2.78
N ALA A 231 -13.09 5.90 2.95
CA ALA A 231 -12.08 4.86 3.08
C ALA A 231 -12.32 3.95 4.30
N ALA A 232 -12.84 4.49 5.41
CA ALA A 232 -13.16 3.70 6.60
C ALA A 232 -14.37 2.78 6.33
N GLY A 233 -15.40 3.31 5.68
CA GLY A 233 -16.57 2.54 5.28
C GLY A 233 -16.22 1.41 4.31
N LEU A 234 -15.34 1.65 3.34
CA LEU A 234 -14.83 0.61 2.45
C LEU A 234 -14.15 -0.51 3.23
N GLY A 235 -13.30 -0.17 4.22
CA GLY A 235 -12.59 -1.14 5.08
C GLY A 235 -13.49 -1.96 6.01
N ASN A 236 -14.76 -1.57 6.16
CA ASN A 236 -15.75 -2.29 6.96
C ASN A 236 -16.72 -3.16 6.14
N ARG A 237 -16.56 -3.20 4.82
CA ARG A 237 -17.44 -3.94 3.91
C ARG A 237 -16.84 -5.28 3.54
N ALA A 238 -17.57 -6.35 3.78
CA ALA A 238 -17.13 -7.71 3.46
C ALA A 238 -16.95 -7.93 1.95
N ASP A 239 -17.78 -7.30 1.10
CA ASP A 239 -17.65 -7.37 -0.35
C ASP A 239 -16.33 -6.74 -0.84
N VAL A 240 -15.95 -5.56 -0.31
CA VAL A 240 -14.66 -4.91 -0.61
C VAL A 240 -13.48 -5.72 -0.08
N LEU A 241 -13.56 -6.19 1.17
CA LEU A 241 -12.48 -6.97 1.80
C LEU A 241 -12.21 -8.30 1.08
N THR A 242 -13.23 -8.90 0.45
CA THR A 242 -13.10 -10.17 -0.28
C THR A 242 -12.88 -10.00 -1.79
N ALA A 243 -12.92 -8.77 -2.31
CA ALA A 243 -12.61 -8.48 -3.71
C ALA A 243 -11.10 -8.38 -3.94
N ASP A 244 -10.62 -8.86 -5.09
CA ASP A 244 -9.19 -8.83 -5.44
C ASP A 244 -8.80 -7.45 -5.99
N ILE A 245 -8.64 -6.49 -5.09
CA ILE A 245 -8.34 -5.08 -5.41
C ILE A 245 -6.94 -4.72 -4.90
N PRO A 246 -5.88 -4.82 -5.72
CA PRO A 246 -4.50 -4.59 -5.26
C PRO A 246 -4.17 -3.17 -4.81
N SER A 247 -5.06 -2.20 -5.07
CA SER A 247 -4.97 -0.83 -4.52
C SER A 247 -5.42 -0.75 -3.07
N LEU A 248 -6.18 -1.74 -2.61
CA LEU A 248 -6.73 -1.87 -1.28
C LEU A 248 -6.32 -3.25 -0.74
N GLY A 249 -5.88 -3.33 0.49
CA GLY A 249 -5.46 -4.61 1.04
C GLY A 249 -5.64 -4.66 2.54
N THR A 250 -5.47 -5.85 3.08
CA THR A 250 -5.64 -6.14 4.50
C THR A 250 -4.43 -6.91 4.97
N MET A 251 -3.80 -6.47 6.07
CA MET A 251 -2.56 -7.09 6.54
C MET A 251 -2.35 -6.96 8.05
N THR A 252 -1.46 -7.80 8.58
CA THR A 252 -0.86 -7.61 9.90
C THR A 252 0.42 -6.79 9.76
N ALA A 253 0.85 -6.10 10.83
CA ALA A 253 2.14 -5.41 10.82
C ALA A 253 3.31 -6.39 10.64
N ARG A 254 3.25 -7.56 11.28
CA ARG A 254 4.26 -8.63 11.13
C ARG A 254 4.41 -9.08 9.68
N GLY A 255 3.29 -9.41 9.04
CA GLY A 255 3.28 -9.86 7.66
C GLY A 255 3.85 -8.81 6.72
N ALA A 256 3.43 -7.55 6.84
CA ALA A 256 3.93 -6.46 6.04
C ALA A 256 5.43 -6.22 6.27
N ALA A 257 5.90 -6.13 7.53
CA ALA A 257 7.31 -5.94 7.84
C ALA A 257 8.18 -7.11 7.32
N ARG A 258 7.66 -8.35 7.35
CA ARG A 258 8.38 -9.52 6.80
C ARG A 258 8.51 -9.44 5.28
N VAL A 259 7.48 -8.98 4.55
CA VAL A 259 7.58 -8.75 3.09
C VAL A 259 8.67 -7.73 2.79
N TYR A 260 8.66 -6.58 3.47
CA TYR A 260 9.69 -5.54 3.27
C TYR A 260 11.09 -5.99 3.70
N SER A 261 11.20 -6.78 4.76
CA SER A 261 12.47 -7.39 5.19
C SER A 261 13.02 -8.37 4.13
N ALA A 262 12.15 -9.14 3.48
CA ALA A 262 12.54 -10.02 2.38
C ALA A 262 12.99 -9.25 1.14
N LEU A 263 12.38 -8.10 0.83
CA LEU A 263 12.84 -7.21 -0.24
C LEU A 263 14.24 -6.64 0.03
N LEU A 264 14.60 -6.44 1.31
CA LEU A 264 15.97 -6.08 1.70
C LEU A 264 16.96 -7.26 1.61
N GLY A 265 16.49 -8.48 1.33
CA GLY A 265 17.31 -9.67 1.34
C GLY A 265 17.64 -10.20 2.74
N HIS A 266 16.85 -9.84 3.73
CA HIS A 266 17.08 -10.14 5.14
C HIS A 266 16.23 -11.31 5.69
N VAL A 267 15.66 -12.13 4.81
CA VAL A 267 14.96 -13.37 5.21
C VAL A 267 15.73 -14.56 4.66
N ASP A 268 16.26 -15.38 5.54
CA ASP A 268 17.12 -16.51 5.20
C ASP A 268 16.48 -17.43 4.16
N GLY A 269 17.26 -17.75 3.12
CA GLY A 269 16.85 -18.63 2.03
C GLY A 269 15.86 -18.00 1.03
N ILE A 270 15.49 -16.72 1.19
CA ILE A 270 14.55 -16.04 0.30
C ILE A 270 15.20 -14.80 -0.30
N SER A 271 15.32 -14.77 -1.63
CA SER A 271 15.76 -13.62 -2.42
C SER A 271 14.65 -13.24 -3.39
N LEU A 272 13.92 -12.17 -3.08
CA LEU A 272 12.82 -11.68 -3.92
C LEU A 272 13.33 -10.79 -5.05
N VAL A 273 14.37 -10.02 -4.80
CA VAL A 273 14.97 -9.06 -5.74
C VAL A 273 16.47 -8.93 -5.50
N SER A 274 17.23 -8.68 -6.57
CA SER A 274 18.67 -8.40 -6.50
C SER A 274 18.95 -7.02 -5.90
N ASP A 275 20.21 -6.79 -5.48
CA ASP A 275 20.66 -5.49 -4.95
C ASP A 275 20.48 -4.38 -6.00
N GLN A 276 20.76 -4.68 -7.26
CA GLN A 276 20.55 -3.74 -8.36
C GLN A 276 19.08 -3.34 -8.49
N ARG A 277 18.16 -4.31 -8.41
CA ARG A 277 16.72 -4.05 -8.49
C ARG A 277 16.25 -3.26 -7.26
N ARG A 278 16.73 -3.59 -6.07
CA ARG A 278 16.46 -2.88 -4.83
C ARG A 278 16.83 -1.40 -4.93
N THR A 279 18.03 -1.10 -5.45
CA THR A 279 18.46 0.27 -5.73
C THR A 279 17.55 0.97 -6.73
N THR A 280 17.11 0.27 -7.79
CA THR A 280 16.17 0.81 -8.79
C THR A 280 14.80 1.10 -8.17
N MET A 281 14.31 0.24 -7.29
CA MET A 281 13.01 0.40 -6.62
C MET A 281 12.96 1.64 -5.73
N ALA A 282 14.06 1.93 -5.02
CA ALA A 282 14.15 3.06 -4.08
C ALA A 282 14.53 4.38 -4.77
N ALA A 283 15.11 4.32 -5.97
CA ALA A 283 15.55 5.53 -6.69
C ALA A 283 14.35 6.42 -7.03
N VAL A 284 14.48 7.73 -6.75
CA VAL A 284 13.48 8.72 -7.17
C VAL A 284 13.44 8.79 -8.68
N ALA A 285 12.32 8.35 -9.26
CA ALA A 285 12.09 8.30 -10.71
C ALA A 285 11.24 9.47 -11.21
N PHE A 286 10.50 10.12 -10.32
CA PHE A 286 9.73 11.33 -10.61
C PHE A 286 9.85 12.31 -9.44
N ALA A 287 9.96 13.61 -9.75
CA ALA A 287 9.80 14.70 -8.79
C ALA A 287 9.11 15.87 -9.50
N GLY A 288 7.99 16.32 -8.99
CA GLY A 288 7.18 17.36 -9.62
C GLY A 288 5.81 17.49 -8.99
N MET A 289 4.89 18.14 -9.71
CA MET A 289 3.51 18.32 -9.25
C MET A 289 2.69 17.05 -9.47
N ASP A 290 1.90 16.66 -8.46
CA ASP A 290 0.82 15.68 -8.62
C ASP A 290 -0.41 16.39 -9.22
N GLU A 291 -0.76 16.04 -10.45
CA GLU A 291 -1.88 16.66 -11.20
C GLU A 291 -3.26 16.33 -10.59
N VAL A 292 -3.34 15.33 -9.72
CA VAL A 292 -4.60 14.93 -9.05
C VAL A 292 -4.68 15.54 -7.66
N MET A 293 -3.60 15.44 -6.88
CA MET A 293 -3.59 15.87 -5.47
C MET A 293 -3.23 17.35 -5.31
N GLY A 294 -2.63 17.99 -6.33
CA GLY A 294 -2.34 19.42 -6.35
C GLY A 294 -1.16 19.88 -5.50
N PHE A 295 -0.23 18.99 -5.14
CA PHE A 295 0.97 19.33 -4.38
C PHE A 295 2.22 18.62 -4.93
N PRO A 296 3.44 19.17 -4.66
CA PRO A 296 4.68 18.56 -5.09
C PRO A 296 4.92 17.20 -4.44
N VAL A 297 5.36 16.22 -5.24
CA VAL A 297 5.71 14.87 -4.77
C VAL A 297 7.05 14.43 -5.32
N SER A 298 7.69 13.49 -4.61
CA SER A 298 8.72 12.61 -5.14
C SER A 298 8.18 11.18 -5.18
N TRP A 299 8.49 10.44 -6.25
CA TRP A 299 8.01 9.08 -6.42
C TRP A 299 9.14 8.16 -6.89
N ALA A 300 9.29 7.04 -6.21
CA ALA A 300 10.17 5.96 -6.61
C ALA A 300 9.40 4.96 -7.49
N PHE A 301 10.02 3.84 -7.83
CA PHE A 301 9.44 2.91 -8.79
C PHE A 301 8.34 2.03 -8.15
N GLY A 302 7.15 2.60 -7.98
CA GLY A 302 5.98 2.00 -7.34
C GLY A 302 5.86 2.32 -5.85
N TYR A 303 6.68 3.27 -5.33
CA TYR A 303 6.73 3.59 -3.91
C TYR A 303 6.91 5.08 -3.63
N SER A 304 6.52 5.50 -2.43
CA SER A 304 7.03 6.73 -1.81
C SER A 304 8.49 6.51 -1.41
N PRO A 305 9.42 7.44 -1.76
CA PRO A 305 10.84 7.28 -1.48
C PRO A 305 11.28 7.80 -0.11
N ASP A 306 10.33 8.31 0.70
CA ASP A 306 10.62 8.92 1.98
C ASP A 306 10.06 8.08 3.13
N ARG A 307 10.67 8.19 4.32
CA ARG A 307 10.09 7.62 5.54
C ARG A 307 8.77 8.34 5.85
N PRO A 308 7.67 7.59 6.04
CA PRO A 308 6.33 8.20 6.22
C PRO A 308 6.22 9.13 7.43
N GLY A 309 7.06 8.92 8.45
CA GLY A 309 7.14 9.76 9.65
C GLY A 309 7.88 11.09 9.46
N GLY A 310 8.40 11.35 8.27
CA GLY A 310 9.15 12.58 7.97
C GLY A 310 10.56 12.59 8.57
N VAL A 311 11.07 11.47 9.06
CA VAL A 311 12.46 11.33 9.49
C VAL A 311 13.36 11.36 8.25
N PRO A 312 14.40 12.20 8.23
CA PRO A 312 15.31 12.23 7.10
C PRO A 312 15.96 10.88 6.85
N SER A 313 16.01 10.47 5.60
CA SER A 313 16.77 9.32 5.12
C SER A 313 17.62 9.74 3.93
N ARG A 314 18.64 8.95 3.59
CA ARG A 314 19.39 9.23 2.36
C ARG A 314 18.44 9.08 1.16
N ARG A 315 18.45 10.06 0.27
CA ARG A 315 17.61 10.02 -0.93
C ARG A 315 17.89 8.75 -1.74
N GLY A 316 16.84 7.98 -1.98
CA GLY A 316 16.92 6.71 -2.70
C GLY A 316 17.31 5.51 -1.84
N SER A 317 17.27 5.61 -0.50
CA SER A 317 17.43 4.46 0.39
C SER A 317 16.10 3.86 0.83
N THR A 318 15.05 4.66 0.90
CA THR A 318 13.74 4.25 1.42
C THR A 318 12.76 3.95 0.29
N PHE A 319 11.93 2.95 0.49
CA PHE A 319 10.79 2.64 -0.36
C PHE A 319 9.65 2.07 0.48
N GLY A 320 8.44 2.54 0.25
CA GLY A 320 7.28 2.12 1.03
C GLY A 320 5.99 2.77 0.56
N MET A 321 4.93 2.56 1.34
CA MET A 321 3.63 3.12 1.02
C MET A 321 2.81 3.42 2.26
N VAL A 322 1.99 4.46 2.15
CA VAL A 322 1.05 4.91 3.19
C VAL A 322 -0.38 4.68 2.71
N GLY A 323 -1.24 4.30 3.61
CA GLY A 323 -2.68 4.18 3.39
C GLY A 323 -3.44 5.42 3.86
N ALA A 324 -4.59 5.69 3.22
CA ALA A 324 -5.47 6.80 3.58
C ALA A 324 -5.96 6.74 5.04
N ASN A 325 -5.99 5.54 5.64
CA ASN A 325 -6.32 5.33 7.05
C ASN A 325 -5.14 5.59 8.01
N GLY A 326 -3.96 6.01 7.50
CA GLY A 326 -2.76 6.26 8.30
C GLY A 326 -1.92 5.02 8.62
N SER A 327 -2.24 3.85 8.07
CA SER A 327 -1.33 2.69 8.08
C SER A 327 -0.16 2.93 7.15
N ALA A 328 1.00 2.36 7.46
CA ALA A 328 2.19 2.46 6.62
C ALA A 328 3.05 1.21 6.69
N ALA A 329 3.76 0.90 5.60
CA ALA A 329 4.83 -0.08 5.60
C ALA A 329 5.94 0.38 4.65
N TYR A 330 7.18 0.28 5.11
CA TYR A 330 8.35 0.73 4.35
C TYR A 330 9.61 -0.05 4.73
N ALA A 331 10.61 0.03 3.86
CA ALA A 331 11.97 -0.42 4.12
C ALA A 331 12.97 0.69 3.87
N ASP A 332 14.09 0.65 4.59
CA ASP A 332 15.24 1.53 4.38
C ASP A 332 16.49 0.65 4.18
N ILE A 333 17.13 0.82 3.01
CA ILE A 333 18.26 -0.01 2.57
C ILE A 333 19.49 0.24 3.46
N ASP A 334 19.77 1.49 3.80
CA ASP A 334 21.00 1.88 4.49
C ASP A 334 21.00 1.40 5.95
N SER A 335 19.87 1.53 6.64
CA SER A 335 19.72 1.10 8.04
C SER A 335 19.30 -0.38 8.19
N GLY A 336 18.94 -1.05 7.09
CA GLY A 336 18.41 -2.41 7.11
C GLY A 336 17.06 -2.55 7.81
N LEU A 337 16.31 -1.44 7.92
CA LEU A 337 15.01 -1.40 8.58
C LEU A 337 13.89 -1.84 7.65
N ALA A 338 12.95 -2.61 8.19
CA ALA A 338 11.63 -2.84 7.62
C ALA A 338 10.59 -2.58 8.73
N VAL A 339 9.70 -1.64 8.48
CA VAL A 339 8.76 -1.13 9.48
C VAL A 339 7.33 -1.23 8.94
N ALA A 340 6.40 -1.65 9.78
CA ALA A 340 4.98 -1.59 9.50
C ALA A 340 4.21 -1.09 10.71
N VAL A 341 3.28 -0.17 10.48
CA VAL A 341 2.33 0.35 11.45
C VAL A 341 0.93 0.16 10.87
N MET A 342 0.13 -0.68 11.49
CA MET A 342 -1.26 -0.95 11.11
C MET A 342 -2.20 -0.43 12.18
N ARG A 343 -3.32 0.16 11.75
CA ARG A 343 -4.28 0.81 12.65
C ARG A 343 -5.71 0.71 12.12
N ASN A 344 -6.67 0.76 13.04
CA ASN A 344 -8.10 0.77 12.70
C ASN A 344 -8.83 2.06 13.15
N GLY A 345 -8.11 3.03 13.67
CA GLY A 345 -8.63 4.36 13.92
C GLY A 345 -8.42 5.29 12.72
N THR A 346 -9.33 6.24 12.53
CA THR A 346 -9.13 7.37 11.62
C THR A 346 -9.05 8.63 12.46
N PRO A 347 -7.90 8.97 13.02
CA PRO A 347 -7.77 10.16 13.83
C PRO A 347 -7.77 11.41 12.97
N ALA A 348 -8.14 12.51 13.56
CA ALA A 348 -8.03 13.85 12.99
C ALA A 348 -6.59 14.29 12.64
N GLY A 349 -5.60 13.42 12.74
CA GLY A 349 -4.16 13.74 12.65
C GLY A 349 -3.33 12.94 11.64
N GLY A 350 -3.93 12.28 10.65
CA GLY A 350 -3.15 11.66 9.55
C GLY A 350 -2.13 10.60 10.01
N LEU A 351 -0.84 10.88 9.88
CA LEU A 351 0.27 9.94 10.14
C LEU A 351 0.85 10.01 11.57
N THR A 352 0.13 10.51 12.56
CA THR A 352 0.65 10.75 13.92
C THR A 352 1.30 9.53 14.54
N ALA A 353 0.68 8.34 14.46
CA ALA A 353 1.26 7.11 14.98
C ALA A 353 2.56 6.76 14.26
N VAL A 354 2.54 6.77 12.92
CA VAL A 354 3.73 6.46 12.11
C VAL A 354 4.86 7.43 12.40
N THR A 355 4.57 8.75 12.47
CA THR A 355 5.55 9.80 12.78
C THR A 355 6.18 9.59 14.16
N ARG A 356 5.37 9.24 15.16
CA ARG A 356 5.86 9.01 16.52
C ARG A 356 6.78 7.79 16.59
N ILE A 357 6.37 6.69 15.96
CA ILE A 357 7.17 5.45 15.92
C ILE A 357 8.46 5.65 15.14
N ASP A 358 8.40 6.33 14.01
CA ASP A 358 9.57 6.58 13.17
C ASP A 358 10.63 7.44 13.88
N ARG A 359 10.20 8.44 14.66
CA ARG A 359 11.10 9.25 15.51
C ARG A 359 11.76 8.43 16.63
N LEU A 360 11.02 7.51 17.26
CA LEU A 360 11.59 6.61 18.26
C LEU A 360 12.67 5.70 17.67
N ILE A 361 12.40 5.15 16.46
CA ILE A 361 13.39 4.34 15.73
C ILE A 361 14.64 5.17 15.44
N ALA A 362 14.48 6.40 14.90
CA ALA A 362 15.60 7.29 14.58
C ALA A 362 16.44 7.66 15.81
N GLY A 363 15.80 7.96 16.94
CA GLY A 363 16.53 8.23 18.19
C GLY A 363 17.39 7.08 18.68
N THR A 364 17.07 5.83 18.32
CA THR A 364 17.92 4.67 18.62
C THR A 364 19.04 4.45 17.60
N GLU A 365 18.95 5.03 16.41
CA GLU A 365 19.99 4.97 15.37
C GLU A 365 21.16 5.90 15.67
N GLU A 366 20.90 7.06 16.27
CA GLU A 366 21.94 8.06 16.63
C GLU A 366 22.84 7.63 17.80
N HIS A 367 22.45 6.61 18.54
CA HIS A 367 23.17 6.11 19.74
C HIS A 367 23.92 4.80 19.51
N GLN A 368 23.96 4.31 18.27
CA GLN A 368 24.69 3.08 17.85
C GLN A 368 25.82 3.44 16.87
#